data_713740ca2a34882f466039377fc48a0e
#
_entry.id   713740ca2a34882f466039377fc48a0e
#
_cell.length_a   1.000
_cell.length_b   1.000
_cell.length_c   1.000
_cell.angle_alpha   90.00
_cell.angle_beta   90.00
_cell.angle_gamma   90.00
#
_symmetry.space_group_name_H-M   'P 1'
#
loop_
_entity.id
_entity.type
_entity.pdbx_description
1 polymer ?
#
loop_
_entity_poly.entity_id
_entity_poly.type
_entity_poly.pdbx_seq_one_letter_code
_entity_poly.pdbx_strand_id
1 'polypeptide(L)'
;MLFVLHPVNAQCKITNNAFASGEEIRYDLYFNFGIFRARAGNGSLTVTESNYRGINSLKTVMMLNTSGLANNLYSVNDTLTSYVDKNMRPLLFTKEAHEGGDHSVERQSFTYEDGKINIRSIRNFNGEERFDEVITTEVCAYDYLSVISLIRNIDFTRMKPGERKYIQFISGKKAVNMYVNYQGITNFKANDGKKYEVIDLSMTIMDDAFTNQKDALKAMLTNDDNRVPVVIDTSLNIGSVKAIMKSAKGLRN
;
A
#
# COMPACT_ATOMS: atom_id res chain seq x y z
N MET A 1 -1.59 9.05 -46.49
CA MET A 1 -0.85 8.68 -45.31
C MET A 1 -1.86 8.60 -44.16
N LEU A 2 -2.39 7.40 -43.88
CA LEU A 2 -3.41 7.18 -42.86
C LEU A 2 -2.70 7.10 -41.51
N PHE A 3 -2.92 8.10 -40.64
CA PHE A 3 -2.53 8.00 -39.23
C PHE A 3 -3.51 7.03 -38.56
N VAL A 4 -3.05 5.81 -38.31
CA VAL A 4 -3.73 4.89 -37.41
C VAL A 4 -3.51 5.42 -36.01
N LEU A 5 -4.49 6.17 -35.47
CA LEU A 5 -4.57 6.48 -34.05
C LEU A 5 -4.82 5.16 -33.33
N HIS A 6 -3.77 4.58 -32.76
CA HIS A 6 -3.94 3.50 -31.78
C HIS A 6 -4.57 4.16 -30.55
N PRO A 7 -5.73 3.68 -30.08
CA PRO A 7 -6.24 4.13 -28.80
C PRO A 7 -5.21 3.70 -27.76
N VAL A 8 -4.53 4.65 -27.13
CA VAL A 8 -3.77 4.44 -25.93
C VAL A 8 -4.79 4.19 -24.81
N ASN A 9 -5.37 3.00 -24.80
CA ASN A 9 -6.08 2.53 -23.65
C ASN A 9 -5.02 2.39 -22.56
N ALA A 10 -5.08 3.24 -21.55
CA ALA A 10 -4.38 2.99 -20.28
C ALA A 10 -4.96 1.69 -19.70
N GLN A 11 -4.49 0.57 -20.23
CA GLN A 11 -4.87 -0.76 -19.75
C GLN A 11 -4.12 -1.03 -18.45
N CYS A 12 -4.66 -0.46 -17.36
CA CYS A 12 -4.26 -0.79 -16.00
C CYS A 12 -4.72 -2.21 -15.69
N LYS A 13 -4.21 -3.18 -16.44
CA LYS A 13 -4.57 -4.58 -16.29
C LYS A 13 -3.41 -5.35 -15.71
N ILE A 14 -3.63 -5.86 -14.51
CA ILE A 14 -2.69 -6.76 -13.82
C ILE A 14 -3.42 -8.06 -13.54
N THR A 15 -2.78 -9.18 -13.85
CA THR A 15 -3.27 -10.49 -13.42
C THR A 15 -2.79 -10.73 -12.00
N ASN A 16 -3.71 -10.89 -11.07
CA ASN A 16 -3.35 -11.23 -9.69
C ASN A 16 -3.06 -12.73 -9.58
N ASN A 17 -1.83 -13.06 -9.24
CA ASN A 17 -1.37 -14.43 -8.98
C ASN A 17 -0.89 -14.62 -7.54
N ALA A 18 -0.77 -13.55 -6.75
CA ALA A 18 -0.08 -13.58 -5.47
C ALA A 18 -1.00 -13.82 -4.27
N PHE A 19 -2.28 -13.47 -4.33
CA PHE A 19 -3.18 -13.56 -3.18
C PHE A 19 -4.62 -13.83 -3.61
N ALA A 20 -5.45 -14.25 -2.65
CA ALA A 20 -6.87 -14.52 -2.86
C ALA A 20 -7.71 -14.09 -1.65
N SER A 21 -9.02 -14.18 -1.80
CA SER A 21 -9.96 -14.04 -0.69
C SER A 21 -9.69 -15.09 0.39
N GLY A 22 -9.74 -14.67 1.65
CA GLY A 22 -9.41 -15.48 2.83
C GLY A 22 -8.03 -15.23 3.38
N GLU A 23 -7.17 -14.48 2.67
CA GLU A 23 -5.86 -14.11 3.18
C GLU A 23 -5.98 -13.18 4.40
N GLU A 24 -5.25 -13.52 5.47
CA GLU A 24 -5.05 -12.68 6.64
C GLU A 24 -3.59 -12.72 7.06
N ILE A 25 -2.96 -11.53 7.13
CA ILE A 25 -1.59 -11.36 7.60
C ILE A 25 -1.65 -10.48 8.85
N ARG A 26 -1.01 -10.91 9.93
CA ARG A 26 -0.91 -10.15 11.19
C ARG A 26 0.51 -9.69 11.41
N TYR A 27 0.66 -8.50 11.96
CA TYR A 27 1.93 -7.82 12.22
C TYR A 27 2.06 -7.41 13.67
N ASP A 28 3.29 -7.48 14.20
CA ASP A 28 3.70 -6.65 15.33
C ASP A 28 4.26 -5.33 14.77
N LEU A 29 3.84 -4.22 15.37
CA LEU A 29 4.30 -2.88 15.00
C LEU A 29 5.39 -2.42 15.98
N TYR A 30 6.46 -1.86 15.44
CA TYR A 30 7.57 -1.28 16.18
C TYR A 30 7.75 0.18 15.79
N PHE A 31 7.95 1.01 16.79
CA PHE A 31 8.39 2.39 16.59
C PHE A 31 9.90 2.45 16.88
N ASN A 32 10.65 3.06 15.96
CA ASN A 32 12.08 3.28 16.09
C ASN A 32 12.35 4.79 16.16
N PHE A 33 13.07 5.22 17.18
CA PHE A 33 13.50 6.59 17.37
C PHE A 33 14.96 6.62 17.85
N GLY A 34 15.87 7.06 16.99
CA GLY A 34 17.30 6.97 17.25
C GLY A 34 17.73 5.53 17.54
N ILE A 35 18.29 5.29 18.73
CA ILE A 35 18.70 3.95 19.17
C ILE A 35 17.57 3.16 19.87
N PHE A 36 16.45 3.79 20.14
CA PHE A 36 15.32 3.16 20.83
C PHE A 36 14.42 2.45 19.83
N ARG A 37 14.10 1.20 20.16
CA ARG A 37 13.10 0.41 19.45
C ARG A 37 12.12 -0.17 20.47
N ALA A 38 10.84 0.16 20.30
CA ALA A 38 9.79 -0.33 21.17
C ALA A 38 8.68 -0.98 20.33
N ARG A 39 8.09 -2.09 20.86
CA ARG A 39 6.86 -2.61 20.30
C ARG A 39 5.75 -1.60 20.57
N ALA A 40 5.12 -1.12 19.50
CA ALA A 40 4.13 -0.04 19.56
C ALA A 40 2.69 -0.54 19.44
N GLY A 41 2.48 -1.74 18.84
CA GLY A 41 1.11 -2.20 18.62
C GLY A 41 1.02 -3.43 17.71
N ASN A 42 -0.10 -3.53 17.03
CA ASN A 42 -0.43 -4.62 16.11
C ASN A 42 -1.03 -4.06 14.84
N GLY A 43 -0.84 -4.79 13.73
CA GLY A 43 -1.48 -4.53 12.46
C GLY A 43 -2.07 -5.81 11.87
N SER A 44 -3.00 -5.65 10.94
CA SER A 44 -3.49 -6.75 10.11
C SER A 44 -3.76 -6.28 8.69
N LEU A 45 -3.60 -7.18 7.74
CA LEU A 45 -4.00 -7.05 6.34
C LEU A 45 -4.89 -8.23 6.00
N THR A 46 -6.11 -7.96 5.54
CA THR A 46 -7.08 -9.00 5.15
C THR A 46 -7.59 -8.78 3.75
N VAL A 47 -7.83 -9.86 3.01
CA VAL A 47 -8.40 -9.83 1.66
C VAL A 47 -9.68 -10.66 1.64
N THR A 48 -10.76 -10.08 1.12
CA THR A 48 -12.07 -10.75 0.97
C THR A 48 -12.68 -10.46 -0.39
N GLU A 49 -13.47 -11.39 -0.91
CA GLU A 49 -14.36 -11.09 -2.03
C GLU A 49 -15.42 -10.08 -1.61
N SER A 50 -15.79 -9.20 -2.54
CA SER A 50 -16.77 -8.15 -2.33
C SER A 50 -17.47 -7.79 -3.64
N ASN A 51 -18.55 -7.03 -3.52
CA ASN A 51 -19.19 -6.37 -4.67
C ASN A 51 -19.26 -4.87 -4.38
N TYR A 52 -18.56 -4.08 -5.20
CA TYR A 52 -18.61 -2.64 -5.10
C TYR A 52 -19.42 -2.07 -6.25
N ARG A 53 -20.63 -1.56 -5.97
CA ARG A 53 -21.56 -0.97 -6.96
C ARG A 53 -21.83 -1.87 -8.18
N GLY A 54 -22.06 -3.17 -7.94
CA GLY A 54 -22.31 -4.15 -9.00
C GLY A 54 -21.04 -4.74 -9.64
N ILE A 55 -19.84 -4.28 -9.25
CA ILE A 55 -18.55 -4.78 -9.75
C ILE A 55 -18.00 -5.81 -8.77
N ASN A 56 -17.79 -7.05 -9.22
CA ASN A 56 -17.06 -8.06 -8.45
C ASN A 56 -15.64 -7.57 -8.19
N SER A 57 -15.24 -7.53 -6.94
CA SER A 57 -14.01 -6.90 -6.47
C SER A 57 -13.33 -7.72 -5.36
N LEU A 58 -12.05 -7.48 -5.17
CA LEU A 58 -11.36 -7.84 -3.93
C LEU A 58 -11.34 -6.60 -3.02
N LYS A 59 -11.73 -6.81 -1.76
CA LYS A 59 -11.64 -5.81 -0.70
C LYS A 59 -10.44 -6.14 0.16
N THR A 60 -9.47 -5.24 0.23
CA THR A 60 -8.35 -5.31 1.15
C THR A 60 -8.58 -4.34 2.30
N VAL A 61 -8.42 -4.82 3.53
CA VAL A 61 -8.51 -3.99 4.74
C VAL A 61 -7.20 -4.09 5.51
N MET A 62 -6.61 -2.95 5.85
CA MET A 62 -5.48 -2.84 6.76
C MET A 62 -5.94 -2.13 8.03
N MET A 63 -5.67 -2.73 9.18
CA MET A 63 -5.91 -2.13 10.49
C MET A 63 -4.58 -1.95 11.21
N LEU A 64 -4.39 -0.79 11.85
CA LEU A 64 -3.20 -0.44 12.62
C LEU A 64 -3.64 0.08 13.98
N ASN A 65 -3.14 -0.54 15.05
CA ASN A 65 -3.52 -0.15 16.41
C ASN A 65 -2.28 -0.09 17.32
N THR A 66 -2.12 1.01 18.04
CA THR A 66 -1.17 1.06 19.16
C THR A 66 -1.68 0.28 20.37
N SER A 67 -0.78 -0.14 21.24
CA SER A 67 -1.11 -0.88 22.46
C SER A 67 -0.10 -0.62 23.57
N GLY A 68 -0.50 -0.92 24.82
CA GLY A 68 0.36 -0.78 26.00
C GLY A 68 0.81 0.67 26.21
N LEU A 69 2.07 0.87 26.58
CA LEU A 69 2.64 2.20 26.86
C LEU A 69 2.62 3.12 25.64
N ALA A 70 2.80 2.57 24.44
CA ALA A 70 2.76 3.36 23.22
C ALA A 70 1.39 4.04 23.02
N ASN A 71 0.29 3.32 23.32
CA ASN A 71 -1.06 3.87 23.24
C ASN A 71 -1.31 5.03 24.24
N ASN A 72 -0.65 5.01 25.38
CA ASN A 72 -0.76 6.11 26.36
C ASN A 72 0.03 7.36 25.94
N LEU A 73 1.09 7.17 25.13
CA LEU A 73 1.90 8.26 24.62
C LEU A 73 1.29 8.86 23.35
N TYR A 74 0.87 8.01 22.42
CA TYR A 74 0.24 8.41 21.18
C TYR A 74 -0.67 7.27 20.68
N SER A 75 -1.97 7.48 20.79
CA SER A 75 -2.96 6.49 20.34
C SER A 75 -3.08 6.51 18.81
N VAL A 76 -3.03 5.33 18.19
CA VAL A 76 -3.33 5.13 16.77
C VAL A 76 -4.37 4.02 16.66
N ASN A 77 -5.44 4.29 15.93
CA ASN A 77 -6.46 3.31 15.55
C ASN A 77 -6.93 3.64 14.14
N ASP A 78 -6.24 3.08 13.16
CA ASP A 78 -6.46 3.38 11.75
C ASP A 78 -7.03 2.18 11.02
N THR A 79 -7.98 2.45 10.13
CA THR A 79 -8.53 1.47 9.19
C THR A 79 -8.41 2.02 7.78
N LEU A 80 -7.69 1.30 6.93
CA LEU A 80 -7.58 1.56 5.49
C LEU A 80 -8.33 0.46 4.76
N THR A 81 -9.11 0.84 3.75
CA THR A 81 -9.86 -0.12 2.90
C THR A 81 -9.67 0.25 1.43
N SER A 82 -9.36 -0.74 0.61
CA SER A 82 -9.29 -0.60 -0.85
C SER A 82 -10.12 -1.67 -1.53
N TYR A 83 -10.83 -1.28 -2.58
CA TYR A 83 -11.55 -2.17 -3.48
C TYR A 83 -10.87 -2.14 -4.85
N VAL A 84 -10.53 -3.30 -5.39
CA VAL A 84 -9.97 -3.43 -6.74
C VAL A 84 -10.83 -4.38 -7.57
N ASP A 85 -10.96 -4.10 -8.87
CA ASP A 85 -11.67 -4.99 -9.79
C ASP A 85 -10.82 -6.23 -10.17
N LYS A 86 -11.35 -7.09 -11.04
CA LYS A 86 -10.66 -8.29 -11.54
C LYS A 86 -9.34 -8.00 -12.29
N ASN A 87 -9.14 -6.79 -12.75
CA ASN A 87 -7.92 -6.32 -13.42
C ASN A 87 -6.98 -5.60 -12.46
N MET A 88 -7.25 -5.65 -11.15
CA MET A 88 -6.51 -4.95 -10.10
C MET A 88 -6.55 -3.42 -10.19
N ARG A 89 -7.57 -2.86 -10.88
CA ARG A 89 -7.80 -1.41 -10.95
C ARG A 89 -8.52 -0.96 -9.67
N PRO A 90 -8.02 0.08 -8.97
CA PRO A 90 -8.72 0.65 -7.83
C PRO A 90 -10.12 1.13 -8.19
N LEU A 91 -11.09 0.90 -7.31
CA LEU A 91 -12.46 1.40 -7.44
C LEU A 91 -12.77 2.42 -6.34
N LEU A 92 -12.33 2.11 -5.14
CA LEU A 92 -12.50 2.94 -3.95
C LEU A 92 -11.35 2.69 -2.98
N PHE A 93 -10.85 3.76 -2.41
CA PHE A 93 -10.01 3.74 -1.20
C PHE A 93 -10.65 4.61 -0.12
N THR A 94 -10.57 4.14 1.13
CA THR A 94 -10.90 4.94 2.32
C THR A 94 -9.84 4.74 3.38
N LYS A 95 -9.46 5.82 4.06
CA LYS A 95 -8.70 5.81 5.30
C LYS A 95 -9.55 6.48 6.37
N GLU A 96 -9.78 5.80 7.48
CA GLU A 96 -10.31 6.37 8.70
C GLU A 96 -9.24 6.23 9.77
N ALA A 97 -8.75 7.36 10.27
CA ALA A 97 -7.63 7.41 11.18
C ALA A 97 -8.00 8.19 12.46
N HIS A 98 -7.68 7.56 13.59
CA HIS A 98 -7.74 8.17 14.92
C HIS A 98 -6.32 8.21 15.49
N GLU A 99 -5.69 9.37 15.45
CA GLU A 99 -4.27 9.56 15.78
C GLU A 99 -4.11 10.67 16.81
N GLY A 100 -3.68 10.34 18.05
CA GLY A 100 -3.34 11.32 19.09
C GLY A 100 -4.50 12.22 19.54
N GLY A 101 -5.75 11.84 19.31
CA GLY A 101 -6.95 12.65 19.57
C GLY A 101 -7.55 13.31 18.34
N ASP A 102 -6.84 13.33 17.22
CA ASP A 102 -7.36 13.78 15.94
C ASP A 102 -8.10 12.65 15.20
N HIS A 103 -9.11 13.04 14.41
CA HIS A 103 -9.86 12.14 13.54
C HIS A 103 -9.77 12.62 12.09
N SER A 104 -9.34 11.77 11.19
CA SER A 104 -9.32 12.07 9.76
C SER A 104 -9.97 10.97 8.93
N VAL A 105 -10.75 11.40 7.93
CA VAL A 105 -11.35 10.50 6.94
C VAL A 105 -10.91 10.94 5.56
N GLU A 106 -10.31 10.02 4.81
CA GLU A 106 -9.95 10.22 3.41
C GLU A 106 -10.69 9.22 2.54
N ARG A 107 -11.16 9.68 1.38
CA ARG A 107 -11.87 8.86 0.40
C ARG A 107 -11.38 9.20 -1.01
N GLN A 108 -10.99 8.18 -1.78
CA GLN A 108 -10.61 8.29 -3.18
C GLN A 108 -11.51 7.37 -4.00
N SER A 109 -12.29 7.94 -4.94
CA SER A 109 -13.17 7.17 -5.83
C SER A 109 -12.63 7.25 -7.26
N PHE A 110 -12.43 6.09 -7.89
CA PHE A 110 -11.81 5.98 -9.21
C PHE A 110 -12.86 5.69 -10.27
N THR A 111 -12.82 6.45 -11.38
CA THR A 111 -13.61 6.21 -12.60
C THR A 111 -12.69 6.14 -13.81
N TYR A 112 -13.05 5.30 -14.79
CA TYR A 112 -12.24 4.99 -15.97
C TYR A 112 -13.05 5.27 -17.21
N GLU A 113 -12.78 6.41 -17.87
CA GLU A 113 -13.54 6.90 -19.02
C GLU A 113 -12.59 7.47 -20.08
N ASP A 114 -12.82 7.17 -21.34
CA ASP A 114 -12.09 7.73 -22.49
C ASP A 114 -10.55 7.65 -22.38
N GLY A 115 -10.05 6.54 -21.82
CA GLY A 115 -8.61 6.33 -21.62
C GLY A 115 -8.01 7.12 -20.45
N LYS A 116 -8.83 7.85 -19.70
CA LYS A 116 -8.43 8.62 -18.51
C LYS A 116 -8.93 7.98 -17.24
N ILE A 117 -8.25 8.28 -16.17
CA ILE A 117 -8.63 7.91 -14.80
C ILE A 117 -8.95 9.22 -14.08
N ASN A 118 -10.19 9.35 -13.63
CA ASN A 118 -10.61 10.45 -12.79
C ASN A 118 -10.74 9.96 -11.37
N ILE A 119 -10.06 10.61 -10.44
CA ILE A 119 -10.00 10.24 -9.03
C ILE A 119 -10.55 11.43 -8.23
N ARG A 120 -11.75 11.28 -7.66
CA ARG A 120 -12.24 12.26 -6.68
C ARG A 120 -11.66 11.91 -5.33
N SER A 121 -10.85 12.81 -4.79
CA SER A 121 -10.20 12.70 -3.49
C SER A 121 -10.79 13.72 -2.52
N ILE A 122 -11.33 13.23 -1.40
CA ILE A 122 -11.96 14.03 -0.35
C ILE A 122 -11.24 13.73 0.95
N ARG A 123 -10.97 14.76 1.76
CA ARG A 123 -10.45 14.61 3.11
C ARG A 123 -11.18 15.51 4.10
N ASN A 124 -11.64 14.90 5.19
CA ASN A 124 -12.12 15.58 6.39
C ASN A 124 -11.10 15.40 7.52
N PHE A 125 -10.97 16.42 8.35
CA PHE A 125 -10.12 16.39 9.54
C PHE A 125 -10.85 17.09 10.69
N ASN A 126 -11.10 16.33 11.77
CA ASN A 126 -11.87 16.78 12.93
C ASN A 126 -13.24 17.36 12.56
N GLY A 127 -13.92 16.71 11.59
CA GLY A 127 -15.24 17.13 11.11
C GLY A 127 -15.24 18.25 10.06
N GLU A 128 -14.10 18.86 9.76
CA GLU A 128 -13.97 19.90 8.75
C GLU A 128 -13.43 19.33 7.43
N GLU A 129 -14.04 19.69 6.31
CA GLU A 129 -13.53 19.35 4.98
C GLU A 129 -12.23 20.12 4.70
N ARG A 130 -11.16 19.39 4.39
CA ARG A 130 -9.86 19.97 4.01
C ARG A 130 -9.71 20.15 2.52
N PHE A 131 -10.29 19.24 1.76
CA PHE A 131 -10.37 19.33 0.31
C PHE A 131 -11.39 18.33 -0.26
N ASP A 132 -11.91 18.67 -1.44
CA ASP A 132 -12.67 17.82 -2.36
C ASP A 132 -12.19 18.16 -3.77
N GLU A 133 -11.30 17.32 -4.31
CA GLU A 133 -10.58 17.58 -5.55
C GLU A 133 -10.73 16.42 -6.53
N VAL A 134 -10.68 16.75 -7.82
CA VAL A 134 -10.65 15.75 -8.88
C VAL A 134 -9.27 15.77 -9.54
N ILE A 135 -8.59 14.63 -9.48
CA ILE A 135 -7.31 14.39 -10.12
C ILE A 135 -7.58 13.59 -11.39
N THR A 136 -7.08 14.05 -12.53
CA THR A 136 -7.18 13.33 -13.82
C THR A 136 -5.79 12.90 -14.27
N THR A 137 -5.64 11.64 -14.66
CA THR A 137 -4.39 11.09 -15.20
C THR A 137 -4.66 10.09 -16.33
N GLU A 138 -3.71 9.94 -17.23
CA GLU A 138 -3.68 8.90 -18.28
C GLU A 138 -2.78 7.72 -17.91
N VAL A 139 -2.07 7.84 -16.77
CA VAL A 139 -1.19 6.82 -16.22
C VAL A 139 -1.93 6.04 -15.14
N CYS A 140 -1.70 4.72 -15.08
CA CYS A 140 -2.28 3.89 -14.03
C CYS A 140 -1.87 4.40 -12.65
N ALA A 141 -2.88 4.77 -11.87
CA ALA A 141 -2.70 5.31 -10.53
C ALA A 141 -3.38 4.40 -9.50
N TYR A 142 -2.76 4.29 -8.34
CA TYR A 142 -3.15 3.37 -7.28
C TYR A 142 -3.34 4.12 -5.96
N ASP A 143 -4.16 3.58 -5.06
CA ASP A 143 -4.22 4.00 -3.67
C ASP A 143 -3.15 3.28 -2.82
N TYR A 144 -3.02 3.62 -1.54
CA TYR A 144 -2.01 3.07 -0.63
C TYR A 144 -2.03 1.54 -0.48
N LEU A 145 -3.22 0.89 -0.56
CA LEU A 145 -3.33 -0.56 -0.42
C LEU A 145 -3.23 -1.27 -1.77
N SER A 146 -3.82 -0.70 -2.82
CA SER A 146 -3.71 -1.27 -4.17
C SER A 146 -2.28 -1.21 -4.70
N VAL A 147 -1.44 -0.26 -4.25
CA VAL A 147 0.01 -0.26 -4.50
C VAL A 147 0.67 -1.51 -3.91
N ILE A 148 0.33 -1.92 -2.68
CA ILE A 148 0.86 -3.15 -2.09
C ILE A 148 0.46 -4.36 -2.95
N SER A 149 -0.81 -4.41 -3.35
CA SER A 149 -1.34 -5.45 -4.23
C SER A 149 -0.63 -5.51 -5.59
N LEU A 150 -0.33 -4.34 -6.18
CA LEU A 150 0.44 -4.23 -7.42
C LEU A 150 1.86 -4.77 -7.24
N ILE A 151 2.57 -4.32 -6.19
CA ILE A 151 3.97 -4.70 -5.94
C ILE A 151 4.11 -6.21 -5.78
N ARG A 152 3.16 -6.88 -5.12
CA ARG A 152 3.13 -8.35 -4.97
C ARG A 152 3.01 -9.08 -6.32
N ASN A 153 2.50 -8.44 -7.35
CA ASN A 153 2.34 -9.01 -8.70
C ASN A 153 3.42 -8.58 -9.70
N ILE A 154 4.45 -7.85 -9.26
CA ILE A 154 5.60 -7.52 -10.11
C ILE A 154 6.46 -8.77 -10.31
N ASP A 155 6.84 -9.04 -11.57
CA ASP A 155 7.84 -10.07 -11.87
C ASP A 155 9.25 -9.53 -11.58
N PHE A 156 9.80 -9.94 -10.43
CA PHE A 156 11.16 -9.61 -10.01
C PHE A 156 12.21 -10.61 -10.54
N THR A 157 11.81 -11.75 -11.12
CA THR A 157 12.73 -12.81 -11.53
C THR A 157 13.67 -12.38 -12.65
N ARG A 158 13.25 -11.38 -13.43
CA ARG A 158 14.01 -10.80 -14.56
C ARG A 158 14.73 -9.51 -14.20
N MET A 159 14.61 -9.05 -12.95
CA MET A 159 15.23 -7.81 -12.50
C MET A 159 16.60 -8.04 -11.89
N LYS A 160 17.52 -7.11 -12.13
CA LYS A 160 18.82 -7.06 -11.46
C LYS A 160 18.75 -6.08 -10.29
N PRO A 161 19.52 -6.31 -9.18
CA PRO A 161 19.64 -5.34 -8.11
C PRO A 161 19.99 -3.94 -8.64
N GLY A 162 19.27 -2.92 -8.17
CA GLY A 162 19.36 -1.54 -8.65
C GLY A 162 18.37 -1.17 -9.75
N GLU A 163 17.74 -2.13 -10.41
CA GLU A 163 16.65 -1.83 -11.35
C GLU A 163 15.37 -1.41 -10.62
N ARG A 164 14.55 -0.58 -11.28
CA ARG A 164 13.36 0.00 -10.68
C ARG A 164 12.15 -0.06 -11.58
N LYS A 165 10.96 -0.12 -10.96
CA LYS A 165 9.65 0.02 -11.61
C LYS A 165 9.01 1.34 -11.21
N TYR A 166 8.47 2.03 -12.20
CA TYR A 166 7.69 3.24 -11.99
C TYR A 166 6.25 2.90 -11.66
N ILE A 167 5.69 3.58 -10.66
CA ILE A 167 4.30 3.50 -10.23
C ILE A 167 3.82 4.92 -9.94
N GLN A 168 2.57 5.23 -10.31
CA GLN A 168 1.91 6.44 -9.85
C GLN A 168 0.88 6.07 -8.77
N PHE A 169 0.88 6.77 -7.67
CA PHE A 169 -0.14 6.60 -6.64
C PHE A 169 -0.74 7.95 -6.22
N ILE A 170 -1.90 7.90 -5.56
CA ILE A 170 -2.60 9.08 -5.11
C ILE A 170 -2.28 9.33 -3.64
N SER A 171 -1.68 10.49 -3.36
CA SER A 171 -1.38 10.99 -2.02
C SER A 171 -2.17 12.28 -1.77
N GLY A 172 -3.20 12.19 -0.94
CA GLY A 172 -4.10 13.31 -0.72
C GLY A 172 -4.75 13.78 -2.03
N LYS A 173 -4.46 15.01 -2.44
CA LYS A 173 -4.98 15.64 -3.66
C LYS A 173 -4.01 15.64 -4.84
N LYS A 174 -3.00 14.80 -4.83
CA LYS A 174 -1.95 14.75 -5.85
C LYS A 174 -1.73 13.33 -6.38
N ALA A 175 -1.45 13.24 -7.68
CA ALA A 175 -0.85 12.06 -8.26
C ALA A 175 0.67 12.15 -8.06
N VAL A 176 1.25 11.18 -7.36
CA VAL A 176 2.64 11.17 -6.93
C VAL A 176 3.40 10.06 -7.64
N ASN A 177 4.61 10.36 -8.08
CA ASN A 177 5.50 9.40 -8.71
C ASN A 177 6.26 8.62 -7.65
N MET A 178 6.26 7.29 -7.79
CA MET A 178 7.00 6.37 -6.94
C MET A 178 7.83 5.42 -7.78
N TYR A 179 9.04 5.12 -7.32
CA TYR A 179 9.88 4.06 -7.88
C TYR A 179 10.05 2.94 -6.88
N VAL A 180 9.69 1.72 -7.28
CA VAL A 180 10.00 0.49 -6.54
C VAL A 180 11.38 0.03 -7.00
N ASN A 181 12.38 0.15 -6.13
CA ASN A 181 13.76 -0.22 -6.40
C ASN A 181 13.99 -1.65 -5.88
N TYR A 182 14.38 -2.57 -6.78
CA TYR A 182 14.74 -3.93 -6.42
C TYR A 182 16.17 -3.96 -5.88
N GLN A 183 16.33 -4.42 -4.62
CA GLN A 183 17.63 -4.50 -3.94
C GLN A 183 18.26 -5.89 -4.06
N GLY A 184 17.47 -6.91 -4.43
CA GLY A 184 17.92 -8.30 -4.54
C GLY A 184 17.14 -9.22 -3.61
N ILE A 185 17.69 -10.41 -3.41
CA ILE A 185 17.14 -11.45 -2.54
C ILE A 185 18.03 -11.56 -1.29
N THR A 186 17.39 -11.63 -0.14
CA THR A 186 18.05 -11.80 1.16
C THR A 186 17.26 -12.73 2.08
N ASN A 187 17.72 -12.92 3.30
CA ASN A 187 17.02 -13.72 4.30
C ASN A 187 16.57 -12.85 5.46
N PHE A 188 15.33 -13.05 5.92
CA PHE A 188 14.77 -12.34 7.05
C PHE A 188 14.07 -13.30 8.01
N LYS A 189 14.29 -13.14 9.33
CA LYS A 189 13.58 -13.89 10.38
C LYS A 189 12.41 -13.05 10.86
N ALA A 190 11.19 -13.52 10.58
CA ALA A 190 9.95 -12.88 11.00
C ALA A 190 9.58 -13.18 12.45
N ASN A 191 8.54 -12.52 12.96
CA ASN A 191 8.09 -12.69 14.35
C ASN A 191 7.31 -13.98 14.60
N ASP A 192 6.98 -14.75 13.56
CA ASP A 192 6.50 -16.13 13.68
C ASP A 192 7.62 -17.13 14.00
N GLY A 193 8.87 -16.66 14.09
CA GLY A 193 10.06 -17.45 14.38
C GLY A 193 10.71 -18.09 13.15
N LYS A 194 10.08 -18.02 11.97
CA LYS A 194 10.60 -18.63 10.74
C LYS A 194 11.54 -17.68 10.00
N LYS A 195 12.46 -18.27 9.26
CA LYS A 195 13.37 -17.58 8.34
C LYS A 195 12.82 -17.72 6.92
N TYR A 196 12.65 -16.59 6.25
CA TYR A 196 12.14 -16.50 4.88
C TYR A 196 13.25 -15.99 3.96
N GLU A 197 13.34 -16.56 2.77
CA GLU A 197 14.00 -15.90 1.67
C GLU A 197 13.06 -14.80 1.18
N VAL A 198 13.55 -13.58 1.04
CA VAL A 198 12.72 -12.42 0.75
C VAL A 198 13.30 -11.57 -0.37
N ILE A 199 12.41 -10.97 -1.14
CA ILE A 199 12.71 -9.91 -2.10
C ILE A 199 12.80 -8.62 -1.30
N ASP A 200 13.96 -7.98 -1.33
CA ASP A 200 14.22 -6.71 -0.65
C ASP A 200 13.93 -5.54 -1.60
N LEU A 201 13.08 -4.61 -1.15
CA LEU A 201 12.60 -3.48 -1.93
C LEU A 201 12.75 -2.19 -1.12
N SER A 202 13.17 -1.11 -1.81
CA SER A 202 13.00 0.24 -1.30
C SER A 202 12.14 1.08 -2.25
N MET A 203 11.37 2.02 -1.69
CA MET A 203 10.51 2.90 -2.47
C MET A 203 11.01 4.33 -2.37
N THR A 204 11.27 4.91 -3.54
CA THR A 204 11.51 6.34 -3.68
C THR A 204 10.20 7.03 -4.01
N ILE A 205 9.73 7.91 -3.14
CA ILE A 205 8.46 8.63 -3.28
C ILE A 205 8.78 10.11 -3.52
N MET A 206 8.36 10.64 -4.67
CA MET A 206 8.60 12.02 -5.08
C MET A 206 7.50 12.95 -4.54
N ASP A 207 7.38 13.02 -3.21
CA ASP A 207 6.41 13.87 -2.51
C ASP A 207 7.09 14.53 -1.31
N ASP A 208 6.86 15.83 -1.13
CA ASP A 208 7.40 16.65 -0.03
C ASP A 208 6.86 16.22 1.36
N ALA A 209 5.80 15.41 1.40
CA ALA A 209 5.30 14.79 2.63
C ALA A 209 6.31 13.81 3.26
N PHE A 210 7.30 13.32 2.48
CA PHE A 210 8.31 12.38 2.94
C PHE A 210 9.66 13.07 3.12
N THR A 211 10.17 13.08 4.34
CA THR A 211 11.48 13.69 4.69
C THR A 211 12.64 13.03 3.97
N ASN A 212 12.58 11.70 3.77
CA ASN A 212 13.55 10.94 2.99
C ASN A 212 12.87 10.33 1.77
N GLN A 213 12.81 11.09 0.68
CA GLN A 213 12.15 10.64 -0.56
C GLN A 213 12.78 9.37 -1.16
N LYS A 214 14.09 9.14 -0.98
CA LYS A 214 14.79 7.98 -1.57
C LYS A 214 14.45 6.65 -0.92
N ASP A 215 14.22 6.65 0.39
CA ASP A 215 13.92 5.47 1.21
C ASP A 215 12.67 5.71 2.06
N ALA A 216 11.67 6.34 1.46
CA ALA A 216 10.43 6.69 2.14
C ALA A 216 9.73 5.46 2.73
N LEU A 217 9.84 4.33 2.03
CA LEU A 217 9.31 3.05 2.47
C LEU A 217 10.25 1.93 2.03
N LYS A 218 10.41 0.91 2.90
CA LYS A 218 11.08 -0.36 2.58
C LYS A 218 10.11 -1.50 2.80
N ALA A 219 10.18 -2.52 1.95
CA ALA A 219 9.38 -3.72 2.09
C ALA A 219 10.20 -4.97 1.78
N MET A 220 9.87 -6.06 2.47
CA MET A 220 10.39 -7.38 2.16
C MET A 220 9.22 -8.32 1.89
N LEU A 221 9.19 -8.90 0.69
CA LEU A 221 8.17 -9.88 0.30
C LEU A 221 8.77 -11.27 0.32
N THR A 222 8.00 -12.30 0.66
CA THR A 222 8.47 -13.68 0.49
C THR A 222 8.86 -13.93 -0.98
N ASN A 223 9.97 -14.65 -1.21
CA ASN A 223 10.42 -15.04 -2.54
C ASN A 223 9.74 -16.35 -2.98
N ASP A 224 8.41 -16.35 -2.93
CA ASP A 224 7.52 -17.42 -3.38
C ASP A 224 6.34 -16.84 -4.17
N ASP A 225 5.41 -17.67 -4.60
CA ASP A 225 4.27 -17.23 -5.42
C ASP A 225 3.25 -16.39 -4.63
N ASN A 226 3.25 -16.44 -3.30
CA ASN A 226 2.34 -15.63 -2.48
C ASN A 226 2.84 -14.19 -2.29
N ARG A 227 4.16 -13.93 -2.39
CA ARG A 227 4.72 -12.58 -2.22
C ARG A 227 4.21 -11.89 -0.95
N VAL A 228 4.17 -12.63 0.16
CA VAL A 228 3.65 -12.10 1.43
C VAL A 228 4.52 -10.95 1.92
N PRO A 229 3.96 -9.77 2.26
CA PRO A 229 4.74 -8.70 2.89
C PRO A 229 5.17 -9.10 4.30
N VAL A 230 6.46 -9.49 4.45
CA VAL A 230 7.05 -9.91 5.73
C VAL A 230 7.46 -8.72 6.57
N VAL A 231 7.93 -7.66 5.90
CA VAL A 231 8.31 -6.39 6.53
C VAL A 231 7.74 -5.24 5.72
N ILE A 232 7.21 -4.25 6.41
CA ILE A 232 6.92 -2.92 5.88
C ILE A 232 7.54 -1.92 6.86
N ASP A 233 8.44 -1.06 6.38
CA ASP A 233 9.16 -0.07 7.20
C ASP A 233 8.97 1.31 6.55
N THR A 234 8.29 2.20 7.26
CA THR A 234 7.96 3.54 6.76
C THR A 234 8.73 4.58 7.56
N SER A 235 9.52 5.40 6.88
CA SER A 235 10.19 6.55 7.46
C SER A 235 9.18 7.65 7.76
N LEU A 236 9.20 8.19 8.96
CA LEU A 236 8.38 9.33 9.41
C LEU A 236 9.28 10.55 9.60
N ASN A 237 8.67 11.74 9.77
CA ASN A 237 9.41 12.96 10.14
C ASN A 237 10.20 12.77 11.45
N ILE A 238 9.68 11.96 12.36
CA ILE A 238 10.33 11.60 13.63
C ILE A 238 10.34 10.07 13.73
N GLY A 239 11.51 9.45 13.45
CA GLY A 239 11.69 8.00 13.56
C GLY A 239 11.12 7.20 12.38
N SER A 240 10.79 5.92 12.64
CA SER A 240 10.13 5.04 11.66
C SER A 240 9.14 4.09 12.33
N VAL A 241 8.16 3.63 11.57
CA VAL A 241 7.27 2.53 11.96
C VAL A 241 7.60 1.31 11.12
N LYS A 242 7.91 0.21 11.79
CA LYS A 242 8.20 -1.08 11.19
C LYS A 242 7.14 -2.10 11.56
N ALA A 243 6.42 -2.62 10.57
CA ALA A 243 5.54 -3.77 10.69
C ALA A 243 6.33 -5.04 10.35
N ILE A 244 6.33 -6.04 11.26
CA ILE A 244 6.97 -7.34 11.03
C ILE A 244 5.91 -8.42 11.16
N MET A 245 5.82 -9.28 10.15
CA MET A 245 4.84 -10.37 10.09
C MET A 245 4.98 -11.28 11.31
N LYS A 246 3.82 -11.53 11.96
CA LYS A 246 3.64 -12.44 13.07
C LYS A 246 2.95 -13.73 12.67
N SER A 247 2.06 -13.67 11.70
CA SER A 247 1.40 -14.84 11.12
C SER A 247 0.80 -14.49 9.76
N ALA A 248 0.67 -15.50 8.91
CA ALA A 248 -0.08 -15.43 7.66
C ALA A 248 -0.91 -16.71 7.52
N LYS A 249 -2.16 -16.58 7.04
CA LYS A 249 -3.08 -17.69 6.76
C LYS A 249 -3.94 -17.38 5.55
N GLY A 250 -4.59 -18.40 4.99
CA GLY A 250 -5.46 -18.25 3.82
C GLY A 250 -4.67 -17.84 2.56
N LEU A 251 -3.40 -18.22 2.48
CA LEU A 251 -2.55 -17.92 1.32
C LEU A 251 -3.08 -18.68 0.09
N ARG A 252 -2.87 -18.09 -1.08
CA ARG A 252 -3.37 -18.62 -2.35
C ARG A 252 -2.60 -19.85 -2.84
N ASN A 253 -1.27 -19.89 -2.65
CA ASN A 253 -0.35 -20.91 -3.16
C ASN A 253 0.33 -21.67 -2.03
#